data_804895760aca3d22ccdb06f02d733969
#
_entry.id   804895760aca3d22ccdb06f02d733969
#
_cell.length_a   1.000
_cell.length_b   1.000
_cell.length_c   1.000
_cell.angle_alpha   90.00
_cell.angle_beta   90.00
_cell.angle_gamma   90.00
#
_symmetry.space_group_name_H-M   'P 1'
#
loop_
_entity.id
_entity.type
_entity.pdbx_description
1 polymer ?
#
loop_
_entity_poly.entity_id
_entity_poly.type
_entity_poly.pdbx_seq_one_letter_code
_entity_poly.pdbx_strand_id
1 'polypeptide(L)'
;VEDVQSRLLQLGYTIDAAEVTDKYFGATTEQAVSTFRLDSGLAAGHAVDIPCWSALVDASYKLGDRTLYLRMPNFHGADVQALQRALNVLGFACGEDDGYFGPHTEAALQQFQENVGLFADGMAFQDTYAYINRLHHVWEGKPSVTEAESRIGFARAANVLERFQIAVIGEDPIARSVASRMWNIATATTDNSGMMLCDSEVP
;
A
#
# COMPACT_ATOMS: atom_id res chain seq x y z
N VAL A 1 17.86 11.83 -21.36
CA VAL A 1 18.79 10.98 -20.65
C VAL A 1 18.59 11.13 -19.16
N GLU A 2 18.74 12.32 -18.61
CA GLU A 2 18.63 12.63 -17.18
C GLU A 2 17.38 12.07 -16.50
N ASP A 3 16.19 12.22 -17.11
CA ASP A 3 14.94 11.74 -16.56
C ASP A 3 14.86 10.20 -16.52
N VAL A 4 15.41 9.53 -17.55
CA VAL A 4 15.54 8.05 -17.58
C VAL A 4 16.46 7.58 -16.45
N GLN A 5 17.65 8.18 -16.32
CA GLN A 5 18.61 7.82 -15.29
C GLN A 5 18.05 8.05 -13.88
N SER A 6 17.37 9.18 -13.65
CA SER A 6 16.74 9.50 -12.38
C SER A 6 15.70 8.45 -11.97
N ARG A 7 14.83 8.04 -12.91
CA ARG A 7 13.80 7.02 -12.64
C ARG A 7 14.40 5.65 -12.39
N LEU A 8 15.39 5.24 -13.18
CA LEU A 8 16.09 3.96 -12.97
C LEU A 8 16.78 3.91 -11.60
N LEU A 9 17.45 5.00 -11.19
CA LEU A 9 18.06 5.11 -9.86
C LEU A 9 17.02 5.04 -8.73
N GLN A 10 15.85 5.69 -8.89
CA GLN A 10 14.74 5.61 -7.93
C GLN A 10 14.19 4.19 -7.80
N LEU A 11 14.21 3.42 -8.88
CA LEU A 11 13.81 2.01 -8.90
C LEU A 11 14.90 1.05 -8.41
N GLY A 12 16.07 1.56 -8.02
CA GLY A 12 17.17 0.78 -7.45
C GLY A 12 18.16 0.21 -8.46
N TYR A 13 18.08 0.59 -9.73
CA TYR A 13 19.08 0.20 -10.72
C TYR A 13 20.36 1.02 -10.53
N THR A 14 21.49 0.38 -10.77
CA THR A 14 22.81 1.01 -10.61
C THR A 14 23.29 1.64 -11.90
N ILE A 15 23.68 2.92 -11.85
CA ILE A 15 24.26 3.66 -12.97
C ILE A 15 25.52 4.35 -12.45
N ASP A 16 26.57 4.41 -13.28
CA ASP A 16 27.82 5.09 -12.95
C ASP A 16 27.59 6.57 -12.71
N ALA A 17 28.17 7.11 -11.64
CA ALA A 17 28.00 8.49 -11.23
C ALA A 17 28.50 9.51 -12.30
N ALA A 18 29.52 9.13 -13.08
CA ALA A 18 30.00 9.96 -14.18
C ALA A 18 28.96 10.08 -15.30
N GLU A 19 28.31 8.97 -15.68
CA GLU A 19 27.24 8.98 -16.69
C GLU A 19 26.06 9.85 -16.25
N VAL A 20 25.71 9.81 -14.95
CA VAL A 20 24.63 10.64 -14.38
C VAL A 20 25.01 12.12 -14.38
N THR A 21 26.24 12.45 -13.94
CA THR A 21 26.73 13.83 -13.86
C THR A 21 26.81 14.48 -15.23
N ASP A 22 27.33 13.75 -16.21
CA ASP A 22 27.51 14.22 -17.57
C ASP A 22 26.24 14.10 -18.42
N LYS A 23 25.16 13.55 -17.85
CA LYS A 23 23.88 13.25 -18.53
C LYS A 23 24.09 12.46 -19.82
N TYR A 24 25.06 11.56 -19.78
CA TYR A 24 25.47 10.72 -20.90
C TYR A 24 24.81 9.35 -20.81
N PHE A 25 24.25 8.87 -21.92
CA PHE A 25 23.69 7.52 -22.01
C PHE A 25 24.84 6.56 -22.34
N GLY A 26 25.54 6.07 -21.33
CA GLY A 26 26.67 5.18 -21.46
C GLY A 26 26.31 3.72 -21.20
N ALA A 27 27.34 2.90 -21.04
CA ALA A 27 27.21 1.44 -20.93
C ALA A 27 26.44 1.01 -19.67
N THR A 28 26.59 1.71 -18.55
CA THR A 28 25.89 1.38 -17.31
C THR A 28 24.40 1.79 -17.36
N THR A 29 24.08 2.91 -18.01
CA THR A 29 22.70 3.32 -18.30
C THR A 29 22.04 2.32 -19.26
N GLU A 30 22.74 1.90 -20.30
CA GLU A 30 22.28 0.87 -21.27
C GLU A 30 21.97 -0.45 -20.55
N GLN A 31 22.86 -0.90 -19.68
CA GLN A 31 22.68 -2.11 -18.89
C GLN A 31 21.47 -1.99 -17.95
N ALA A 32 21.28 -0.85 -17.27
CA ALA A 32 20.15 -0.59 -16.41
C ALA A 32 18.83 -0.64 -17.19
N VAL A 33 18.76 -0.03 -18.38
CA VAL A 33 17.60 -0.09 -19.27
C VAL A 33 17.31 -1.54 -19.70
N SER A 34 18.34 -2.29 -20.07
CA SER A 34 18.19 -3.69 -20.49
C SER A 34 17.62 -4.55 -19.35
N THR A 35 18.14 -4.39 -18.16
CA THR A 35 17.65 -5.11 -16.96
C THR A 35 16.21 -4.72 -16.65
N PHE A 36 15.90 -3.40 -16.61
CA PHE A 36 14.55 -2.91 -16.37
C PHE A 36 13.53 -3.47 -17.39
N ARG A 37 13.91 -3.53 -18.67
CA ARG A 37 13.03 -4.11 -19.72
C ARG A 37 12.68 -5.55 -19.43
N LEU A 38 13.66 -6.36 -19.02
CA LEU A 38 13.44 -7.77 -18.68
C LEU A 38 12.56 -7.90 -17.41
N ASP A 39 12.86 -7.13 -16.38
CA ASP A 39 12.09 -7.15 -15.11
C ASP A 39 10.63 -6.70 -15.32
N SER A 40 10.41 -5.81 -16.29
CA SER A 40 9.08 -5.32 -16.66
C SER A 40 8.36 -6.19 -17.72
N GLY A 41 8.90 -7.34 -18.08
CA GLY A 41 8.30 -8.24 -19.08
C GLY A 41 8.29 -7.70 -20.51
N LEU A 42 9.10 -6.68 -20.80
CA LEU A 42 9.24 -6.12 -22.14
C LEU A 42 10.22 -6.94 -23.00
N ALA A 43 10.15 -6.78 -24.30
CA ALA A 43 11.11 -7.37 -25.21
C ALA A 43 12.54 -6.93 -24.85
N ALA A 44 13.49 -7.87 -24.92
CA ALA A 44 14.91 -7.58 -24.68
C ALA A 44 15.40 -6.46 -25.61
N GLY A 45 16.21 -5.57 -25.08
CA GLY A 45 16.74 -4.42 -25.81
C GLY A 45 17.40 -3.40 -24.91
N HIS A 46 18.05 -2.42 -25.51
CA HIS A 46 18.81 -1.37 -24.81
C HIS A 46 18.21 0.02 -25.05
N ALA A 47 17.19 0.13 -25.90
CA ALA A 47 16.59 1.41 -26.25
C ALA A 47 15.42 1.74 -25.31
N VAL A 48 15.29 3.02 -25.01
CA VAL A 48 14.10 3.57 -24.33
C VAL A 48 13.09 3.94 -25.41
N ASP A 49 12.34 2.95 -25.89
CA ASP A 49 11.21 3.12 -26.79
C ASP A 49 9.94 3.52 -26.01
N ILE A 50 8.83 3.74 -26.71
CA ILE A 50 7.56 4.15 -26.08
C ILE A 50 7.09 3.16 -25.01
N PRO A 51 7.06 1.84 -25.25
CA PRO A 51 6.71 0.86 -24.22
C PRO A 51 7.63 0.91 -23.00
N CYS A 52 8.94 1.00 -23.21
CA CYS A 52 9.90 1.11 -22.11
C CYS A 52 9.73 2.40 -21.31
N TRP A 53 9.54 3.51 -21.99
CA TRP A 53 9.29 4.79 -21.33
C TRP A 53 8.00 4.77 -20.52
N SER A 54 6.91 4.25 -21.07
CA SER A 54 5.64 4.13 -20.35
C SER A 54 5.77 3.27 -19.12
N ALA A 55 6.40 2.09 -19.23
CA ALA A 55 6.64 1.21 -18.10
C ALA A 55 7.51 1.88 -17.02
N LEU A 56 8.55 2.63 -17.42
CA LEU A 56 9.43 3.35 -16.52
C LEU A 56 8.70 4.47 -15.75
N VAL A 57 7.82 5.19 -16.44
CA VAL A 57 6.97 6.23 -15.82
C VAL A 57 6.00 5.58 -14.84
N ASP A 58 5.31 4.52 -15.24
CA ASP A 58 4.33 3.82 -14.41
C ASP A 58 4.98 3.20 -13.16
N ALA A 59 6.14 2.58 -13.31
CA ALA A 59 6.88 2.00 -12.19
C ALA A 59 7.38 3.06 -11.17
N SER A 60 7.57 4.30 -11.60
CA SER A 60 8.11 5.37 -10.75
C SER A 60 7.08 6.07 -9.88
N TYR A 61 5.77 5.89 -10.11
CA TYR A 61 4.73 6.44 -9.24
C TYR A 61 4.69 5.72 -7.90
N LYS A 62 4.54 6.51 -6.83
CA LYS A 62 4.33 6.02 -5.47
C LYS A 62 2.87 6.23 -5.06
N LEU A 63 2.44 5.45 -4.09
CA LEU A 63 1.11 5.59 -3.52
C LEU A 63 0.90 7.02 -2.99
N GLY A 64 -0.09 7.72 -3.55
CA GLY A 64 -0.41 9.11 -3.22
C GLY A 64 0.11 10.17 -4.19
N ASP A 65 0.95 9.81 -5.17
CA ASP A 65 1.50 10.77 -6.15
C ASP A 65 0.42 11.30 -7.10
N ARG A 66 -0.60 10.52 -7.35
CA ARG A 66 -1.73 10.90 -8.22
C ARG A 66 -3.06 10.37 -7.68
N THR A 67 -4.15 11.02 -8.06
CA THR A 67 -5.50 10.51 -7.79
C THR A 67 -5.78 9.31 -8.68
N LEU A 68 -6.18 8.19 -8.07
CA LEU A 68 -6.53 6.96 -8.78
C LEU A 68 -8.06 6.76 -8.77
N TYR A 69 -8.62 6.43 -9.92
CA TYR A 69 -10.06 6.16 -10.11
C TYR A 69 -10.27 5.33 -11.39
N LEU A 70 -11.44 4.75 -11.55
CA LEU A 70 -11.76 3.98 -12.75
C LEU A 70 -11.90 4.91 -13.96
N ARG A 71 -11.10 4.68 -14.99
CA ARG A 71 -11.11 5.38 -16.27
C ARG A 71 -10.67 4.47 -17.41
N MET A 72 -10.85 4.93 -18.65
CA MET A 72 -10.30 4.26 -19.84
C MET A 72 -9.34 5.20 -20.59
N PRO A 73 -8.09 4.77 -20.91
CA PRO A 73 -7.44 3.53 -20.46
C PRO A 73 -7.22 3.55 -18.95
N ASN A 74 -7.22 2.36 -18.35
CA ASN A 74 -7.05 2.22 -16.90
C ASN A 74 -5.71 2.82 -16.41
N PHE A 75 -5.71 3.36 -15.21
CA PHE A 75 -4.44 3.64 -14.54
C PHE A 75 -3.66 2.34 -14.37
N HIS A 76 -2.36 2.44 -14.58
CA HIS A 76 -1.42 1.34 -14.38
C HIS A 76 -0.17 1.88 -13.67
N GLY A 77 0.44 1.06 -12.83
CA GLY A 77 1.70 1.42 -12.20
C GLY A 77 1.90 0.86 -10.80
N ALA A 78 3.07 1.16 -10.23
CA ALA A 78 3.47 0.71 -8.90
C ALA A 78 2.58 1.30 -7.79
N ASP A 79 2.05 2.50 -7.99
CA ASP A 79 1.10 3.14 -7.07
C ASP A 79 -0.25 2.41 -7.02
N VAL A 80 -0.74 1.93 -8.18
CA VAL A 80 -1.96 1.10 -8.25
C VAL A 80 -1.72 -0.24 -7.56
N GLN A 81 -0.60 -0.89 -7.84
CA GLN A 81 -0.24 -2.15 -7.21
C GLN A 81 -0.13 -2.01 -5.68
N ALA A 82 0.49 -0.93 -5.20
CA ALA A 82 0.57 -0.65 -3.77
C ALA A 82 -0.81 -0.41 -3.14
N LEU A 83 -1.73 0.27 -3.85
CA LEU A 83 -3.11 0.44 -3.41
C LEU A 83 -3.84 -0.90 -3.32
N GLN A 84 -3.76 -1.72 -4.36
CA GLN A 84 -4.37 -3.06 -4.40
C GLN A 84 -3.85 -3.94 -3.25
N ARG A 85 -2.53 -3.94 -3.05
CA ARG A 85 -1.90 -4.68 -1.96
C ARG A 85 -2.42 -4.23 -0.59
N ALA A 86 -2.47 -2.90 -0.36
CA ALA A 86 -3.01 -2.35 0.88
C ALA A 86 -4.47 -2.78 1.11
N LEU A 87 -5.32 -2.66 0.09
CA LEU A 87 -6.73 -3.06 0.16
C LEU A 87 -6.87 -4.56 0.46
N ASN A 88 -6.16 -5.43 -0.26
CA ASN A 88 -6.20 -6.87 -0.06
C ASN A 88 -5.77 -7.27 1.37
N VAL A 89 -4.69 -6.69 1.87
CA VAL A 89 -4.21 -6.98 3.24
C VAL A 89 -5.17 -6.45 4.30
N LEU A 90 -5.81 -5.31 4.05
CA LEU A 90 -6.84 -4.74 4.94
C LEU A 90 -8.18 -5.49 4.87
N GLY A 91 -8.31 -6.48 3.96
CA GLY A 91 -9.49 -7.34 3.84
C GLY A 91 -10.52 -6.88 2.82
N PHE A 92 -10.16 -5.95 1.95
CA PHE A 92 -10.99 -5.49 0.83
C PHE A 92 -10.48 -6.12 -0.45
N ALA A 93 -11.06 -7.26 -0.84
CA ALA A 93 -10.57 -8.04 -1.97
C ALA A 93 -10.76 -7.30 -3.30
N CYS A 94 -9.67 -6.92 -3.94
CA CYS A 94 -9.66 -6.33 -5.27
C CYS A 94 -9.13 -7.28 -6.36
N GLY A 95 -8.90 -8.53 -6.05
CA GLY A 95 -8.27 -9.52 -6.92
C GLY A 95 -6.75 -9.51 -6.77
N GLU A 96 -6.05 -9.86 -7.84
CA GLU A 96 -4.58 -9.81 -7.87
C GLU A 96 -4.09 -8.35 -7.83
N ASP A 97 -2.94 -8.15 -7.20
CA ASP A 97 -2.24 -6.85 -7.20
C ASP A 97 -1.42 -6.70 -8.50
N ASP A 98 -2.14 -6.65 -9.62
CA ASP A 98 -1.61 -6.60 -10.98
C ASP A 98 -1.16 -5.21 -11.45
N GLY A 99 -1.42 -4.19 -10.64
CA GLY A 99 -1.11 -2.80 -10.95
C GLY A 99 -2.06 -2.11 -11.92
N TYR A 100 -3.19 -2.72 -12.30
CA TYR A 100 -4.22 -2.10 -13.13
C TYR A 100 -5.45 -1.70 -12.31
N PHE A 101 -5.81 -0.42 -12.36
CA PHE A 101 -7.01 0.07 -11.66
C PHE A 101 -8.28 -0.33 -12.42
N GLY A 102 -8.79 -1.51 -12.11
CA GLY A 102 -10.02 -2.05 -12.71
C GLY A 102 -11.25 -1.89 -11.83
N PRO A 103 -12.42 -2.40 -12.29
CA PRO A 103 -13.68 -2.33 -11.54
C PRO A 103 -13.61 -3.04 -10.17
N HIS A 104 -12.82 -4.10 -10.04
CA HIS A 104 -12.63 -4.78 -8.76
C HIS A 104 -11.86 -3.91 -7.76
N THR A 105 -10.84 -3.18 -8.24
CA THR A 105 -10.09 -2.22 -7.41
C THR A 105 -11.00 -1.07 -6.96
N GLU A 106 -11.83 -0.53 -7.85
CA GLU A 106 -12.81 0.50 -7.51
C GLU A 106 -13.79 0.03 -6.44
N ALA A 107 -14.40 -1.16 -6.61
CA ALA A 107 -15.34 -1.72 -5.65
C ALA A 107 -14.71 -1.96 -4.27
N ALA A 108 -13.48 -2.49 -4.23
CA ALA A 108 -12.73 -2.68 -2.99
C ALA A 108 -12.40 -1.34 -2.31
N LEU A 109 -12.05 -0.34 -3.11
CA LEU A 109 -11.78 1.02 -2.61
C LEU A 109 -13.03 1.67 -2.01
N GLN A 110 -14.19 1.54 -2.65
CA GLN A 110 -15.48 2.01 -2.12
C GLN A 110 -15.82 1.34 -0.78
N GLN A 111 -15.64 0.02 -0.68
CA GLN A 111 -15.85 -0.71 0.58
C GLN A 111 -14.89 -0.23 1.68
N PHE A 112 -13.62 0.01 1.34
CA PHE A 112 -12.64 0.57 2.27
C PHE A 112 -13.09 1.96 2.75
N GLN A 113 -13.43 2.86 1.83
CA GLN A 113 -13.87 4.22 2.15
C GLN A 113 -15.09 4.21 3.08
N GLU A 114 -16.11 3.39 2.78
CA GLU A 114 -17.28 3.22 3.63
C GLU A 114 -16.90 2.74 5.03
N ASN A 115 -16.01 1.74 5.13
CA ASN A 115 -15.56 1.19 6.41
C ASN A 115 -14.82 2.19 7.30
N VAL A 116 -14.03 3.09 6.70
CA VAL A 116 -13.30 4.12 7.47
C VAL A 116 -14.10 5.41 7.63
N GLY A 117 -15.33 5.46 7.11
CA GLY A 117 -16.24 6.61 7.25
C GLY A 117 -15.94 7.75 6.28
N LEU A 118 -15.29 7.45 5.15
CA LEU A 118 -15.14 8.37 4.04
C LEU A 118 -16.32 8.27 3.07
N PHE A 119 -16.47 9.25 2.19
CA PHE A 119 -17.40 9.15 1.08
C PHE A 119 -16.92 8.08 0.10
N ALA A 120 -17.76 7.08 -0.17
CA ALA A 120 -17.42 5.90 -0.98
C ALA A 120 -17.59 6.19 -2.48
N ASP A 121 -16.76 7.08 -3.03
CA ASP A 121 -16.79 7.46 -4.45
C ASP A 121 -15.91 6.58 -5.35
N GLY A 122 -15.09 5.71 -4.77
CA GLY A 122 -14.15 4.88 -5.51
C GLY A 122 -12.95 5.64 -6.07
N MET A 123 -12.70 6.86 -5.58
CA MET A 123 -11.57 7.69 -5.96
C MET A 123 -10.55 7.79 -4.82
N ALA A 124 -9.33 7.37 -5.07
CA ALA A 124 -8.25 7.51 -4.09
C ALA A 124 -7.69 8.94 -4.13
N PHE A 125 -8.23 9.80 -3.28
CA PHE A 125 -7.74 11.15 -2.99
C PHE A 125 -6.85 11.17 -1.75
N GLN A 126 -6.38 12.36 -1.42
CA GLN A 126 -5.49 12.61 -0.29
C GLN A 126 -6.05 12.07 1.03
N ASP A 127 -7.35 12.20 1.30
CA ASP A 127 -7.98 11.67 2.51
C ASP A 127 -7.93 10.15 2.54
N THR A 128 -8.20 9.50 1.42
CA THR A 128 -8.10 8.04 1.28
C THR A 128 -6.66 7.56 1.53
N TYR A 129 -5.68 8.24 0.93
CA TYR A 129 -4.26 7.92 1.15
C TYR A 129 -3.82 8.18 2.59
N ALA A 130 -4.34 9.22 3.24
CA ALA A 130 -4.04 9.48 4.65
C ALA A 130 -4.52 8.32 5.56
N TYR A 131 -5.70 7.76 5.29
CA TYR A 131 -6.19 6.58 6.01
C TYR A 131 -5.38 5.32 5.71
N ILE A 132 -5.03 5.07 4.44
CA ILE A 132 -4.18 3.94 4.05
C ILE A 132 -2.81 4.04 4.73
N ASN A 133 -2.19 5.23 4.71
CA ASN A 133 -0.89 5.46 5.33
C ASN A 133 -0.95 5.34 6.86
N ARG A 134 -2.04 5.79 7.50
CA ARG A 134 -2.24 5.61 8.94
C ARG A 134 -2.30 4.13 9.32
N LEU A 135 -2.87 3.29 8.46
CA LEU A 135 -2.94 1.85 8.66
C LEU A 135 -1.74 1.10 8.05
N HIS A 136 -0.68 1.82 7.64
CA HIS A 136 0.48 1.27 6.95
C HIS A 136 1.14 0.11 7.74
N HIS A 137 1.32 0.28 9.04
CA HIS A 137 1.85 -0.75 9.94
C HIS A 137 0.98 -2.02 9.99
N VAL A 138 -0.29 -1.95 9.61
CA VAL A 138 -1.21 -3.10 9.56
C VAL A 138 -0.99 -3.93 8.30
N TRP A 139 -0.61 -3.31 7.17
CA TRP A 139 -0.52 -3.98 5.88
C TRP A 139 0.90 -4.09 5.32
N GLU A 140 1.83 -3.27 5.73
CA GLU A 140 3.22 -3.32 5.24
C GLU A 140 3.88 -4.67 5.54
N GLY A 141 4.56 -5.22 4.53
CA GLY A 141 5.30 -6.49 4.65
C GLY A 141 4.45 -7.76 4.81
N LYS A 142 3.12 -7.64 4.83
CA LYS A 142 2.23 -8.80 4.90
C LYS A 142 1.88 -9.31 3.50
N PRO A 143 1.71 -10.62 3.31
CA PRO A 143 1.27 -11.17 2.03
C PRO A 143 -0.17 -10.75 1.74
N SER A 144 -0.46 -10.46 0.47
CA SER A 144 -1.83 -10.27 -0.01
C SER A 144 -2.63 -11.56 0.19
N VAL A 145 -3.82 -11.46 0.74
CA VAL A 145 -4.69 -12.62 0.94
C VAL A 145 -5.84 -12.52 -0.05
N THR A 146 -5.82 -13.39 -1.03
CA THR A 146 -6.83 -13.47 -2.10
C THR A 146 -8.17 -14.07 -1.63
N GLU A 147 -8.22 -14.66 -0.44
CA GLU A 147 -9.43 -15.29 0.11
C GLU A 147 -10.23 -14.31 0.97
N ALA A 148 -11.37 -13.90 0.43
CA ALA A 148 -12.20 -12.77 0.85
C ALA A 148 -13.05 -12.97 2.12
N GLU A 149 -12.97 -14.08 2.85
CA GLU A 149 -14.05 -14.40 3.82
C GLU A 149 -13.80 -14.03 5.28
N SER A 150 -12.60 -13.65 5.69
CA SER A 150 -12.29 -13.54 7.12
C SER A 150 -11.92 -12.13 7.64
N ARG A 151 -11.75 -11.14 6.80
CA ARG A 151 -11.14 -9.85 7.18
C ARG A 151 -11.96 -8.59 6.91
N ILE A 152 -13.20 -8.74 6.47
CA ILE A 152 -14.13 -7.60 6.36
C ILE A 152 -14.35 -7.05 7.78
N GLY A 153 -13.87 -5.84 8.01
CA GLY A 153 -13.91 -5.19 9.33
C GLY A 153 -12.57 -5.02 10.03
N PHE A 154 -11.49 -5.67 9.53
CA PHE A 154 -10.17 -5.53 10.15
C PHE A 154 -9.64 -4.08 10.10
N ALA A 155 -9.77 -3.42 8.95
CA ALA A 155 -9.41 -2.01 8.82
C ALA A 155 -10.27 -1.09 9.70
N ARG A 156 -11.57 -1.41 9.85
CA ARG A 156 -12.46 -0.69 10.76
C ARG A 156 -12.08 -0.92 12.22
N ALA A 157 -11.76 -2.15 12.59
CA ALA A 157 -11.31 -2.49 13.93
C ALA A 157 -9.99 -1.78 14.27
N ALA A 158 -9.01 -1.83 13.38
CA ALA A 158 -7.74 -1.11 13.53
C ALA A 158 -7.97 0.41 13.68
N ASN A 159 -8.79 1.01 12.82
CA ASN A 159 -9.12 2.43 12.87
C ASN A 159 -9.77 2.83 14.22
N VAL A 160 -10.69 2.01 14.74
CA VAL A 160 -11.31 2.26 16.05
C VAL A 160 -10.29 2.14 17.17
N LEU A 161 -9.48 1.07 17.17
CA LEU A 161 -8.46 0.83 18.19
C LEU A 161 -7.39 1.92 18.26
N GLU A 162 -7.09 2.57 17.13
CA GLU A 162 -6.09 3.66 17.07
C GLU A 162 -6.67 5.03 17.43
N ARG A 163 -7.95 5.26 17.19
CA ARG A 163 -8.59 6.57 17.42
C ARG A 163 -9.14 6.73 18.81
N PHE A 164 -9.45 5.65 19.50
CA PHE A 164 -10.09 5.69 20.81
C PHE A 164 -9.16 5.11 21.88
N GLN A 165 -9.13 5.76 23.02
CA GLN A 165 -8.54 5.19 24.24
C GLN A 165 -9.60 4.27 24.87
N ILE A 166 -9.30 2.98 24.92
CA ILE A 166 -10.20 1.96 25.45
C ILE A 166 -9.58 1.41 26.72
N ALA A 167 -10.18 1.75 27.87
CA ALA A 167 -9.81 1.16 29.15
C ALA A 167 -10.68 -0.08 29.41
N VAL A 168 -10.04 -1.23 29.64
CA VAL A 168 -10.73 -2.44 30.05
C VAL A 168 -10.47 -2.67 31.53
N ILE A 169 -11.50 -2.59 32.32
CA ILE A 169 -11.44 -2.69 33.78
C ILE A 169 -12.14 -3.99 34.19
N GLY A 170 -11.49 -4.80 35.02
CA GLY A 170 -12.08 -6.02 35.56
C GLY A 170 -11.50 -6.35 36.92
N GLU A 171 -12.36 -6.52 37.91
CA GLU A 171 -11.95 -6.79 39.30
C GLU A 171 -11.79 -8.29 39.60
N ASP A 172 -12.52 -9.14 38.91
CA ASP A 172 -12.49 -10.58 39.14
C ASP A 172 -11.54 -11.31 38.16
N PRO A 173 -11.09 -12.54 38.46
CA PRO A 173 -10.16 -13.31 37.63
C PRO A 173 -10.67 -13.60 36.21
N ILE A 174 -12.00 -13.73 36.02
CA ILE A 174 -12.61 -13.98 34.72
C ILE A 174 -12.54 -12.72 33.87
N ALA A 175 -12.92 -11.56 34.45
CA ALA A 175 -12.84 -10.28 33.79
C ALA A 175 -11.40 -9.94 33.38
N ARG A 176 -10.41 -10.23 34.23
CA ARG A 176 -8.98 -10.05 33.89
C ARG A 176 -8.55 -10.95 32.73
N SER A 177 -9.01 -12.22 32.71
CA SER A 177 -8.71 -13.14 31.61
C SER A 177 -9.31 -12.65 30.28
N VAL A 178 -10.55 -12.13 30.30
CA VAL A 178 -11.20 -11.55 29.13
C VAL A 178 -10.49 -10.28 28.69
N ALA A 179 -10.14 -9.39 29.61
CA ALA A 179 -9.40 -8.16 29.33
C ALA A 179 -8.05 -8.44 28.68
N SER A 180 -7.28 -9.42 29.19
CA SER A 180 -6.01 -9.85 28.61
C SER A 180 -6.16 -10.40 27.19
N ARG A 181 -7.23 -11.16 26.93
CA ARG A 181 -7.53 -11.66 25.57
C ARG A 181 -7.90 -10.53 24.61
N MET A 182 -8.71 -9.59 25.06
CA MET A 182 -9.05 -8.40 24.26
C MET A 182 -7.84 -7.57 23.95
N TRP A 183 -6.96 -7.36 24.92
CA TRP A 183 -5.70 -6.65 24.72
C TRP A 183 -4.80 -7.37 23.71
N ASN A 184 -4.65 -8.68 23.82
CA ASN A 184 -3.87 -9.48 22.86
C ASN A 184 -4.44 -9.40 21.44
N ILE A 185 -5.77 -9.41 21.29
CA ILE A 185 -6.40 -9.23 19.99
C ILE A 185 -6.17 -7.82 19.45
N ALA A 186 -6.30 -6.81 20.30
CA ALA A 186 -6.07 -5.43 19.89
C ALA A 186 -4.63 -5.19 19.42
N THR A 187 -3.64 -5.67 20.18
CA THR A 187 -2.21 -5.56 19.82
C THR A 187 -1.83 -6.43 18.61
N ALA A 188 -2.53 -7.54 18.38
CA ALA A 188 -2.38 -8.31 17.15
C ALA A 188 -3.05 -7.65 15.93
N THR A 189 -4.01 -6.74 16.17
CA THR A 189 -4.72 -6.02 15.11
C THR A 189 -3.96 -4.78 14.67
N THR A 190 -3.36 -4.04 15.61
CA THR A 190 -2.58 -2.83 15.33
C THR A 190 -1.54 -2.58 16.42
N ASP A 191 -0.34 -2.15 16.01
CA ASP A 191 0.75 -1.83 16.94
C ASP A 191 0.50 -0.49 17.69
N ASN A 192 -0.41 0.34 17.20
CA ASN A 192 -0.77 1.64 17.78
C ASN A 192 -2.10 1.62 18.53
N SER A 193 -2.50 0.48 19.07
CA SER A 193 -3.75 0.37 19.82
C SER A 193 -3.76 1.30 21.03
N GLY A 194 -4.81 2.11 21.15
CA GLY A 194 -5.10 2.92 22.33
C GLY A 194 -5.73 2.14 23.50
N MET A 195 -5.72 0.79 23.44
CA MET A 195 -6.26 -0.03 24.50
C MET A 195 -5.28 -0.13 25.69
N MET A 196 -5.78 0.09 26.88
CA MET A 196 -5.05 -0.04 28.13
C MET A 196 -5.73 -1.07 29.03
N LEU A 197 -4.94 -1.96 29.63
CA LEU A 197 -5.36 -2.77 30.77
C LEU A 197 -5.21 -1.95 32.03
N CYS A 198 -6.32 -1.66 32.70
CA CYS A 198 -6.30 -1.00 34.01
C CYS A 198 -6.45 -2.08 35.09
N ASP A 199 -5.42 -2.27 35.89
CA ASP A 199 -5.56 -2.97 37.16
C ASP A 199 -6.27 -2.06 38.16
N SER A 200 -7.12 -2.61 38.99
CA SER A 200 -7.99 -1.92 39.94
C SER A 200 -7.27 -1.18 41.07
N GLU A 201 -5.96 -0.96 40.95
CA GLU A 201 -5.17 -0.18 41.89
C GLU A 201 -4.69 1.13 41.25
N VAL A 202 -5.63 1.94 40.77
CA VAL A 202 -5.34 3.38 40.53
C VAL A 202 -6.06 4.15 41.61
N PRO A 203 -5.31 4.89 42.46
CA PRO A 203 -5.85 5.66 43.60
C PRO A 203 -6.76 6.78 43.13
#